data_2d710d865a0e40f0ffd479795e098d90
#
_entry.id   2d710d865a0e40f0ffd479795e098d90
#
_cell.length_a   1.000
_cell.length_b   1.000
_cell.length_c   1.000
_cell.angle_alpha   90.00
_cell.angle_beta   90.00
_cell.angle_gamma   90.00
#
_symmetry.space_group_name_H-M   'P 1'
#
loop_
_entity.id
_entity.type
_entity.pdbx_description
1 polymer ?
#
loop_
_entity_poly.entity_id
_entity_poly.type
_entity_poly.pdbx_seq_one_letter_code
_entity_poly.pdbx_strand_id
1 'polypeptide(L)'
;SAQQCTVFAAGDGGGSFVFSDTGIQVSSGASGYETEGTSLTVDTPGTYTVSGKCANGSIKIKKGTTGVTLILDGLELTSEDTAPLVCGKSSEVTVTAADGTENTLTDTEYNNDDEHPENENAENAVIKCKDGSDVTLCGSGTLNINANGKNGIKSGASTEEEGEASLSIEEITLNINAPVNDGINAEAYIAVKSGSITVDAGDDGIHCDLIADIGSEGGGGPEINITGCCEGLEAAELNMYSGNIRIYSEDDCLNAANSDLGDYDFSLLIAGGALYMYSVSGDGIDSNGSLTISGGVTEVWTANTADNQPLDADGTITVTGGTVFAAGGSAGMSINLSSSQANVRFGSASIGGGDHGSFPGGQAPTPPNGTEGESFHESGELTPPGGVNGSAHQSPDGDSEDGENPPEMTMPDGSTSPSDGTFPEAPENPSDGATPPEKPDGGDMPSPRENQGGSTPPSGGFTPGTFPGGAGIASSLGISEGSEVVITSSDGTYIYSATAPCTVGTVFFSSSALAADETYTLFSGSTESASAEASAGNAKTTQDTANGITD
;
A
#
# COMPACT_ATOMS: atom_id res chain seq x y z
N SER A 1 18.87 -8.90 -18.83
CA SER A 1 20.16 -8.37 -18.32
C SER A 1 19.87 -7.78 -16.96
N ALA A 2 20.44 -8.38 -15.90
CA ALA A 2 20.34 -7.84 -14.57
C ALA A 2 20.77 -6.37 -14.61
N GLN A 3 19.88 -5.49 -14.20
CA GLN A 3 20.17 -4.08 -14.03
C GLN A 3 20.94 -4.01 -12.71
N GLN A 4 22.25 -3.80 -12.80
CA GLN A 4 23.08 -3.70 -11.60
C GLN A 4 22.64 -2.48 -10.79
N CYS A 5 22.47 -2.69 -9.46
CA CYS A 5 22.41 -1.64 -8.46
C CYS A 5 23.38 -0.51 -8.81
N THR A 6 22.93 0.73 -8.72
CA THR A 6 23.79 1.89 -8.95
C THR A 6 24.85 1.93 -7.84
N VAL A 7 26.03 1.43 -8.13
CA VAL A 7 27.18 1.58 -7.24
C VAL A 7 27.80 2.94 -7.57
N PHE A 8 27.83 3.84 -6.60
CA PHE A 8 28.48 5.13 -6.79
C PHE A 8 29.97 4.95 -7.13
N ALA A 9 30.50 5.84 -7.95
CA ALA A 9 31.94 5.85 -8.24
C ALA A 9 32.70 5.99 -6.93
N ALA A 10 33.86 5.30 -6.83
CA ALA A 10 34.69 5.32 -5.62
C ALA A 10 34.93 6.77 -5.15
N GLY A 11 34.31 7.15 -4.04
CA GLY A 11 34.59 8.38 -3.32
C GLY A 11 35.89 8.31 -2.54
N ASP A 12 36.19 9.36 -1.79
CA ASP A 12 37.41 9.44 -0.96
C ASP A 12 37.32 8.58 0.31
N GLY A 13 36.11 8.01 0.64
CA GLY A 13 35.85 7.17 1.80
C GLY A 13 35.67 5.69 1.47
N GLY A 14 35.66 4.86 2.49
CA GLY A 14 35.37 3.45 2.39
C GLY A 14 36.23 2.55 3.27
N GLY A 15 35.89 1.26 3.28
CA GLY A 15 36.59 0.24 4.02
C GLY A 15 35.69 -0.92 4.43
N SER A 16 36.24 -1.88 5.15
CA SER A 16 35.50 -3.01 5.72
C SER A 16 35.46 -2.91 7.25
N PHE A 17 34.29 -3.17 7.79
CA PHE A 17 33.94 -3.01 9.21
C PHE A 17 33.30 -4.29 9.71
N VAL A 18 33.94 -4.95 10.64
CA VAL A 18 33.43 -6.20 11.23
C VAL A 18 32.93 -5.92 12.63
N PHE A 19 31.62 -6.00 12.79
CA PHE A 19 30.93 -5.77 14.05
C PHE A 19 31.07 -6.94 15.00
N SER A 20 31.19 -6.63 16.29
CA SER A 20 31.17 -7.60 17.40
C SER A 20 30.63 -6.90 18.66
N ASP A 21 30.23 -7.67 19.68
CA ASP A 21 29.72 -7.10 20.95
C ASP A 21 30.77 -6.27 21.71
N THR A 22 32.03 -6.30 21.32
CA THR A 22 33.11 -5.57 21.97
C THR A 22 33.62 -4.38 21.17
N GLY A 23 33.09 -4.14 19.97
CA GLY A 23 33.47 -3.03 19.10
C GLY A 23 33.60 -3.46 17.65
N ILE A 24 34.05 -2.52 16.81
CA ILE A 24 34.14 -2.66 15.37
C ILE A 24 35.63 -2.82 14.98
N GLN A 25 35.92 -3.90 14.27
CA GLN A 25 37.23 -4.08 13.67
C GLN A 25 37.24 -3.44 12.28
N VAL A 26 38.17 -2.53 12.05
CA VAL A 26 38.25 -1.74 10.82
C VAL A 26 39.46 -2.17 9.98
N SER A 27 39.26 -2.28 8.66
CA SER A 27 40.34 -2.60 7.72
C SER A 27 41.38 -1.50 7.64
N SER A 28 42.61 -1.86 7.35
CA SER A 28 43.71 -0.87 7.18
C SER A 28 43.42 0.00 5.95
N GLY A 29 43.56 1.32 6.09
CA GLY A 29 43.34 2.28 5.00
C GLY A 29 41.88 2.71 4.85
N ALA A 30 41.00 2.27 5.72
CA ALA A 30 39.63 2.81 5.76
C ALA A 30 39.63 4.31 6.10
N SER A 31 38.67 5.06 5.53
CA SER A 31 38.52 6.51 5.70
C SER A 31 37.08 6.94 5.58
N GLY A 32 36.75 8.16 5.99
CA GLY A 32 35.40 8.73 5.85
C GLY A 32 34.37 8.18 6.83
N TYR A 33 34.84 7.84 8.02
CA TYR A 33 34.01 7.26 9.08
C TYR A 33 34.50 7.66 10.47
N GLU A 34 33.63 7.51 11.44
CA GLU A 34 33.94 7.53 12.88
C GLU A 34 33.35 6.26 13.53
N THR A 35 34.04 5.75 14.57
CA THR A 35 33.52 4.64 15.40
C THR A 35 33.53 5.01 16.86
N GLU A 36 32.45 4.72 17.55
CA GLU A 36 32.33 4.85 19.00
C GLU A 36 31.72 3.55 19.57
N GLY A 37 32.56 2.73 20.25
CA GLY A 37 32.12 1.43 20.71
C GLY A 37 31.68 0.51 19.56
N THR A 38 30.39 0.21 19.51
CA THR A 38 29.71 -0.59 18.50
C THR A 38 28.90 0.24 17.50
N SER A 39 29.09 1.56 17.49
CA SER A 39 28.43 2.46 16.56
C SER A 39 29.40 2.90 15.46
N LEU A 40 28.93 2.87 14.21
CA LEU A 40 29.62 3.33 13.01
C LEU A 40 28.90 4.56 12.45
N THR A 41 29.62 5.68 12.27
CA THR A 41 29.12 6.85 11.55
C THR A 41 29.90 7.02 10.26
N VAL A 42 29.20 7.08 9.13
CA VAL A 42 29.75 7.39 7.80
C VAL A 42 29.50 8.86 7.48
N ASP A 43 30.54 9.59 7.10
CA ASP A 43 30.45 11.03 6.87
C ASP A 43 31.05 11.49 5.52
N THR A 44 31.45 10.57 4.68
CA THR A 44 32.11 10.85 3.39
C THR A 44 31.56 9.92 2.31
N PRO A 45 31.38 10.40 1.06
CA PRO A 45 31.03 9.54 -0.09
C PRO A 45 31.99 8.37 -0.24
N GLY A 46 31.45 7.17 -0.53
CA GLY A 46 32.32 6.00 -0.72
C GLY A 46 31.61 4.66 -0.53
N THR A 47 32.41 3.59 -0.49
CA THR A 47 31.89 2.21 -0.35
C THR A 47 32.34 1.62 0.99
N TYR A 48 31.37 1.25 1.79
CA TYR A 48 31.54 0.73 3.15
C TYR A 48 30.95 -0.67 3.25
N THR A 49 31.79 -1.68 3.49
CA THR A 49 31.33 -3.06 3.67
C THR A 49 31.22 -3.36 5.15
N VAL A 50 30.06 -3.80 5.58
CA VAL A 50 29.76 -4.11 6.99
C VAL A 50 29.39 -5.58 7.12
N SER A 51 29.91 -6.22 8.15
CA SER A 51 29.71 -7.65 8.41
C SER A 51 29.83 -7.98 9.89
N GLY A 52 29.59 -9.23 10.24
CA GLY A 52 29.76 -9.73 11.60
C GLY A 52 28.46 -9.71 12.41
N LYS A 53 28.59 -9.91 13.72
CA LYS A 53 27.45 -10.02 14.63
C LYS A 53 27.63 -9.11 15.84
N CYS A 54 26.61 -8.30 16.15
CA CYS A 54 26.63 -7.42 17.30
C CYS A 54 25.23 -7.34 17.92
N ALA A 55 25.14 -7.58 19.22
CA ALA A 55 23.89 -7.60 19.97
C ALA A 55 23.38 -6.20 20.34
N ASN A 56 24.23 -5.17 20.30
CA ASN A 56 23.83 -3.78 20.48
C ASN A 56 24.81 -2.85 19.74
N GLY A 57 24.40 -2.37 18.56
CA GLY A 57 25.21 -1.50 17.73
C GLY A 57 24.36 -0.77 16.70
N SER A 58 24.94 0.20 16.01
CA SER A 58 24.23 1.01 15.03
C SER A 58 25.13 1.49 13.89
N ILE A 59 24.51 1.77 12.74
CA ILE A 59 25.15 2.40 11.57
C ILE A 59 24.40 3.67 11.26
N LYS A 60 25.12 4.77 11.15
CA LYS A 60 24.55 6.08 10.82
C LYS A 60 25.27 6.72 9.63
N ILE A 61 24.49 7.08 8.62
CA ILE A 61 24.97 7.97 7.56
C ILE A 61 24.65 9.39 7.99
N LYS A 62 25.67 10.23 8.00
CA LYS A 62 25.55 11.61 8.50
C LYS A 62 24.70 12.46 7.57
N LYS A 63 23.96 13.42 8.13
CA LYS A 63 23.18 14.41 7.38
C LYS A 63 23.99 15.01 6.22
N GLY A 64 23.38 15.03 5.01
CA GLY A 64 23.96 15.61 3.81
C GLY A 64 25.09 14.80 3.18
N THR A 65 25.36 13.59 3.64
CA THR A 65 26.36 12.71 3.00
C THR A 65 25.69 12.01 1.81
N THR A 66 26.13 12.32 0.60
CA THR A 66 25.61 11.73 -0.64
C THR A 66 26.63 10.78 -1.26
N GLY A 67 26.18 9.88 -2.16
CA GLY A 67 27.06 8.95 -2.85
C GLY A 67 27.64 7.86 -1.94
N VAL A 68 26.89 7.38 -0.95
CA VAL A 68 27.28 6.29 -0.05
C VAL A 68 26.74 4.97 -0.56
N THR A 69 27.64 3.98 -0.73
CA THR A 69 27.26 2.58 -0.92
C THR A 69 27.58 1.81 0.37
N LEU A 70 26.55 1.31 1.06
CA LEU A 70 26.67 0.47 2.22
C LEU A 70 26.42 -1.00 1.82
N ILE A 71 27.45 -1.84 1.86
CA ILE A 71 27.35 -3.24 1.49
C ILE A 71 27.20 -4.08 2.77
N LEU A 72 26.06 -4.76 2.91
CA LEU A 72 25.79 -5.72 3.96
C LEU A 72 26.32 -7.08 3.52
N ASP A 73 27.37 -7.59 4.20
CA ASP A 73 28.09 -8.81 3.84
C ASP A 73 28.07 -9.81 4.99
N GLY A 74 26.90 -10.37 5.26
CA GLY A 74 26.67 -11.29 6.39
C GLY A 74 26.62 -10.53 7.73
N LEU A 75 25.90 -9.43 7.80
CA LEU A 75 25.70 -8.62 9.00
C LEU A 75 24.51 -9.12 9.81
N GLU A 76 24.69 -9.39 11.09
CA GLU A 76 23.63 -9.58 12.08
C GLU A 76 23.77 -8.48 13.15
N LEU A 77 22.94 -7.46 13.06
CA LEU A 77 23.01 -6.27 13.91
C LEU A 77 21.69 -6.04 14.63
N THR A 78 21.77 -6.03 15.95
CA THR A 78 20.68 -5.59 16.82
C THR A 78 21.01 -4.22 17.41
N SER A 79 20.02 -3.37 17.56
CA SER A 79 20.12 -2.10 18.28
C SER A 79 19.07 -2.06 19.39
N GLU A 80 19.49 -1.64 20.58
CA GLU A 80 18.64 -1.75 21.77
C GLU A 80 17.69 -0.57 21.91
N ASP A 81 18.16 0.65 21.67
CA ASP A 81 17.44 1.90 21.95
C ASP A 81 17.35 2.87 20.75
N THR A 82 17.77 2.43 19.57
CA THR A 82 17.74 3.22 18.33
C THR A 82 17.64 2.32 17.11
N ALA A 83 17.53 2.88 15.91
CA ALA A 83 17.57 2.11 14.67
C ALA A 83 18.95 1.48 14.44
N PRO A 84 19.02 0.20 14.04
CA PRO A 84 20.26 -0.42 13.53
C PRO A 84 20.88 0.34 12.36
N LEU A 85 20.06 0.95 11.48
CA LEU A 85 20.51 1.77 10.36
C LEU A 85 19.75 3.08 10.28
N VAL A 86 20.49 4.20 10.30
CA VAL A 86 19.95 5.55 10.13
C VAL A 86 20.59 6.21 8.92
N CYS A 87 19.80 6.55 7.91
CA CYS A 87 20.17 7.43 6.80
C CYS A 87 19.78 8.87 7.18
N GLY A 88 20.77 9.75 7.38
CA GLY A 88 20.54 11.12 7.87
C GLY A 88 19.80 11.98 6.86
N LYS A 89 19.24 13.10 7.32
CA LYS A 89 18.54 14.06 6.45
C LYS A 89 19.36 14.45 5.23
N SER A 90 18.74 14.51 4.05
CA SER A 90 19.38 14.88 2.77
C SER A 90 20.59 13.99 2.43
N SER A 91 20.60 12.75 2.86
CA SER A 91 21.63 11.78 2.46
C SER A 91 21.20 11.01 1.22
N GLU A 92 22.17 10.55 0.43
CA GLU A 92 21.95 9.67 -0.72
C GLU A 92 22.71 8.35 -0.49
N VAL A 93 21.97 7.26 -0.34
CA VAL A 93 22.50 5.98 0.16
C VAL A 93 21.99 4.81 -0.66
N THR A 94 22.89 4.00 -1.16
CA THR A 94 22.57 2.67 -1.69
C THR A 94 22.96 1.61 -0.67
N VAL A 95 21.97 0.89 -0.14
CA VAL A 95 22.17 -0.25 0.75
C VAL A 95 22.08 -1.53 -0.05
N THR A 96 23.17 -2.28 -0.13
CA THR A 96 23.27 -3.47 -0.97
C THR A 96 23.42 -4.73 -0.12
N ALA A 97 22.49 -5.68 -0.20
CA ALA A 97 22.70 -7.03 0.32
C ALA A 97 23.62 -7.79 -0.65
N ALA A 98 24.83 -8.14 -0.19
CA ALA A 98 25.82 -8.79 -1.02
C ALA A 98 25.36 -10.16 -1.52
N ASP A 99 25.82 -10.55 -2.71
CA ASP A 99 25.41 -11.80 -3.36
C ASP A 99 25.63 -13.04 -2.47
N GLY A 100 24.57 -13.83 -2.32
CA GLY A 100 24.60 -15.07 -1.53
C GLY A 100 24.74 -14.88 -0.03
N THR A 101 24.64 -13.64 0.49
CA THR A 101 24.65 -13.36 1.92
C THR A 101 23.24 -13.25 2.50
N GLU A 102 23.15 -13.54 3.78
CA GLU A 102 21.97 -13.29 4.60
C GLU A 102 22.35 -12.24 5.66
N ASN A 103 21.56 -11.18 5.72
CA ASN A 103 21.76 -10.06 6.63
C ASN A 103 20.53 -9.91 7.50
N THR A 104 20.70 -9.52 8.75
CA THR A 104 19.60 -9.33 9.69
C THR A 104 19.80 -8.05 10.49
N LEU A 105 18.79 -7.19 10.44
CA LEU A 105 18.70 -5.99 11.26
C LEU A 105 17.51 -6.13 12.21
N THR A 106 17.74 -5.85 13.49
CA THR A 106 16.74 -6.03 14.55
C THR A 106 16.79 -4.84 15.50
N ASP A 107 15.64 -4.30 15.88
CA ASP A 107 15.52 -3.38 17.00
C ASP A 107 14.80 -4.02 18.19
N THR A 108 14.61 -3.27 19.25
CA THR A 108 13.85 -3.68 20.42
C THR A 108 12.65 -2.77 20.64
N GLU A 109 11.78 -3.15 21.58
CA GLU A 109 10.62 -2.35 21.99
C GLU A 109 10.98 -0.91 22.40
N TYR A 110 12.23 -0.66 22.85
CA TYR A 110 12.69 0.67 23.27
C TYR A 110 12.93 1.64 22.10
N ASN A 111 13.02 1.15 20.85
CA ASN A 111 13.11 2.00 19.66
C ASN A 111 11.71 2.49 19.22
N ASN A 112 10.92 2.97 20.18
CA ASN A 112 9.57 3.47 19.98
C ASN A 112 9.32 4.61 20.97
N ASP A 113 9.27 5.86 20.50
CA ASP A 113 9.11 7.04 21.34
C ASP A 113 7.67 7.27 21.83
N ASP A 114 6.68 6.61 21.22
CA ASP A 114 5.31 6.62 21.71
C ASP A 114 5.17 5.81 23.00
N GLU A 115 5.79 4.62 23.03
CA GLU A 115 5.76 3.73 24.19
C GLU A 115 6.87 4.06 25.22
N HIS A 116 8.00 4.60 24.74
CA HIS A 116 9.19 4.96 25.52
C HIS A 116 9.61 6.41 25.30
N PRO A 117 8.77 7.40 25.70
CA PRO A 117 9.04 8.82 25.49
C PRO A 117 10.27 9.33 26.25
N GLU A 118 10.82 8.57 27.19
CA GLU A 118 12.10 8.84 27.86
C GLU A 118 13.32 8.49 26.99
N ASN A 119 13.14 7.72 25.91
CA ASN A 119 14.21 7.36 24.99
C ASN A 119 14.38 8.41 23.88
N GLU A 120 15.24 9.38 24.09
CA GLU A 120 15.56 10.43 23.12
C GLU A 120 16.29 9.91 21.84
N ASN A 121 16.70 8.64 21.83
CA ASN A 121 17.41 8.03 20.70
C ASN A 121 16.50 7.21 19.78
N ALA A 122 15.25 7.00 20.17
CA ALA A 122 14.31 6.23 19.38
C ALA A 122 14.12 6.83 17.97
N GLU A 123 14.13 5.99 16.98
CA GLU A 123 13.98 6.34 15.56
C GLU A 123 12.73 5.72 14.94
N ASN A 124 11.97 4.93 15.72
CA ASN A 124 10.69 4.32 15.34
C ASN A 124 10.74 3.39 14.11
N ALA A 125 11.90 2.88 13.76
CA ALA A 125 12.07 1.92 12.67
C ALA A 125 13.42 1.21 12.77
N VAL A 126 13.52 0.02 12.17
CA VAL A 126 14.80 -0.71 12.03
C VAL A 126 15.72 -0.04 11.02
N ILE A 127 15.15 0.42 9.89
CA ILE A 127 15.85 1.30 8.95
C ILE A 127 15.11 2.64 8.94
N LYS A 128 15.80 3.68 9.44
CA LYS A 128 15.28 5.04 9.43
C LYS A 128 15.94 5.86 8.34
N CYS A 129 15.18 6.25 7.34
CA CYS A 129 15.57 7.24 6.33
C CYS A 129 14.93 8.58 6.72
N LYS A 130 15.75 9.60 6.99
CA LYS A 130 15.24 10.90 7.46
C LYS A 130 14.86 11.81 6.29
N ASP A 131 14.14 12.89 6.58
CA ASP A 131 13.60 13.82 5.58
C ASP A 131 14.65 14.21 4.51
N GLY A 132 14.20 14.31 3.26
CA GLY A 132 15.03 14.64 2.11
C GLY A 132 16.10 13.60 1.77
N SER A 133 16.11 12.41 2.39
CA SER A 133 17.04 11.36 2.01
C SER A 133 16.53 10.57 0.80
N ASP A 134 17.47 10.19 -0.08
CA ASP A 134 17.24 9.30 -1.21
C ASP A 134 17.94 7.96 -0.94
N VAL A 135 17.13 6.92 -0.73
CA VAL A 135 17.64 5.61 -0.29
C VAL A 135 17.18 4.51 -1.24
N THR A 136 18.15 3.73 -1.71
CA THR A 136 17.90 2.52 -2.51
C THR A 136 18.32 1.28 -1.74
N LEU A 137 17.40 0.33 -1.57
CA LEU A 137 17.68 -1.00 -1.06
C LEU A 137 17.78 -1.97 -2.23
N CYS A 138 18.90 -2.65 -2.36
CA CYS A 138 19.12 -3.51 -3.52
C CYS A 138 20.11 -4.66 -3.26
N GLY A 139 20.41 -5.43 -4.31
CA GLY A 139 21.38 -6.53 -4.29
C GLY A 139 20.72 -7.90 -4.36
N SER A 140 21.52 -8.94 -4.65
CA SER A 140 21.02 -10.31 -4.83
C SER A 140 21.07 -11.16 -3.55
N GLY A 141 21.45 -10.56 -2.43
CA GLY A 141 21.41 -11.19 -1.11
C GLY A 141 20.05 -11.05 -0.43
N THR A 142 19.98 -11.52 0.81
CA THR A 142 18.79 -11.43 1.66
C THR A 142 19.00 -10.41 2.77
N LEU A 143 17.98 -9.60 3.02
CA LEU A 143 17.87 -8.73 4.18
C LEU A 143 16.61 -9.08 4.98
N ASN A 144 16.82 -9.51 6.22
CA ASN A 144 15.76 -9.77 7.18
C ASN A 144 15.66 -8.57 8.14
N ILE A 145 14.45 -8.07 8.35
CA ILE A 145 14.13 -6.96 9.25
C ILE A 145 13.19 -7.46 10.32
N ASN A 146 13.58 -7.33 11.59
CA ASN A 146 12.72 -7.64 12.73
C ASN A 146 12.47 -6.35 13.52
N ALA A 147 11.30 -5.75 13.31
CA ALA A 147 10.91 -4.52 13.96
C ALA A 147 10.06 -4.81 15.20
N ASN A 148 10.71 -4.77 16.36
CA ASN A 148 10.04 -4.97 17.64
C ASN A 148 9.63 -3.64 18.29
N GLY A 149 10.21 -2.53 17.84
CA GLY A 149 9.86 -1.18 18.30
C GLY A 149 8.60 -0.66 17.61
N LYS A 150 8.68 -0.37 16.34
CA LYS A 150 7.57 0.20 15.57
C LYS A 150 7.60 -0.28 14.12
N ASN A 151 8.15 0.48 13.18
CA ASN A 151 8.14 0.16 11.75
C ASN A 151 9.35 -0.69 11.33
N GLY A 152 9.18 -1.48 10.26
CA GLY A 152 10.32 -2.12 9.61
C GLY A 152 11.24 -1.10 8.96
N ILE A 153 10.72 -0.33 8.03
CA ILE A 153 11.43 0.76 7.35
C ILE A 153 10.57 2.02 7.43
N LYS A 154 11.17 3.14 7.84
CA LYS A 154 10.51 4.45 7.77
C LYS A 154 11.31 5.41 6.91
N SER A 155 10.70 5.91 5.83
CA SER A 155 11.25 6.97 4.99
C SER A 155 10.59 8.31 5.32
N GLY A 156 11.35 9.39 5.28
CA GLY A 156 10.88 10.70 5.70
C GLY A 156 10.27 11.53 4.57
N ALA A 157 9.83 12.72 4.94
CA ALA A 157 9.15 13.66 4.07
C ALA A 157 10.10 14.39 3.12
N SER A 158 9.54 14.89 2.01
CA SER A 158 10.15 15.93 1.20
C SER A 158 9.89 17.29 1.85
N THR A 159 10.91 18.14 1.94
CA THR A 159 10.78 19.50 2.47
C THR A 159 11.61 20.48 1.67
N GLU A 160 11.23 21.78 1.69
CA GLU A 160 12.02 22.83 1.03
C GLU A 160 13.44 22.94 1.59
N GLU A 161 13.63 22.66 2.88
CA GLU A 161 14.93 22.77 3.56
C GLU A 161 15.82 21.53 3.34
N GLU A 162 15.22 20.34 3.27
CA GLU A 162 15.95 19.07 3.21
C GLU A 162 15.96 18.46 1.80
N GLY A 163 15.05 18.88 0.90
CA GLY A 163 14.91 18.37 -0.47
C GLY A 163 13.86 17.29 -0.61
N GLU A 164 13.82 16.65 -1.77
CA GLU A 164 12.91 15.53 -2.05
C GLU A 164 13.40 14.25 -1.35
N ALA A 165 12.46 13.46 -0.85
CA ALA A 165 12.74 12.18 -0.22
C ALA A 165 12.22 11.02 -1.07
N SER A 166 12.98 9.93 -1.15
CA SER A 166 12.56 8.73 -1.86
C SER A 166 13.09 7.45 -1.21
N LEU A 167 12.31 6.36 -1.35
CA LEU A 167 12.71 5.01 -1.04
C LEU A 167 12.53 4.13 -2.28
N SER A 168 13.60 3.53 -2.78
CA SER A 168 13.56 2.58 -3.89
C SER A 168 13.96 1.19 -3.44
N ILE A 169 13.25 0.15 -3.91
CA ILE A 169 13.56 -1.26 -3.63
C ILE A 169 13.70 -2.00 -4.96
N GLU A 170 14.84 -2.67 -5.18
CA GLU A 170 15.12 -3.40 -6.41
C GLU A 170 16.07 -4.58 -6.22
N GLU A 171 15.79 -5.69 -6.90
CA GLU A 171 16.66 -6.88 -6.99
C GLU A 171 17.03 -7.55 -5.64
N ILE A 172 16.37 -7.23 -4.54
CA ILE A 172 16.68 -7.75 -3.21
C ILE A 172 15.66 -8.82 -2.78
N THR A 173 16.11 -9.76 -1.94
CA THR A 173 15.18 -10.55 -1.12
C THR A 173 15.03 -9.85 0.22
N LEU A 174 13.84 -9.30 0.49
CA LEU A 174 13.54 -8.51 1.68
C LEU A 174 12.43 -9.19 2.47
N ASN A 175 12.72 -9.55 3.71
CA ASN A 175 11.74 -10.13 4.63
C ASN A 175 11.55 -9.20 5.81
N ILE A 176 10.33 -8.74 6.04
CA ILE A 176 9.98 -7.81 7.11
C ILE A 176 8.97 -8.46 8.05
N ASN A 177 9.30 -8.47 9.34
CA ASN A 177 8.39 -8.79 10.42
C ASN A 177 8.29 -7.57 11.34
N ALA A 178 7.13 -6.89 11.30
CA ALA A 178 6.86 -5.65 12.03
C ALA A 178 5.54 -5.77 12.82
N PRO A 179 5.49 -6.56 13.88
CA PRO A 179 4.23 -6.91 14.55
C PRO A 179 3.57 -5.73 15.31
N VAL A 180 4.22 -4.59 15.40
CA VAL A 180 3.75 -3.42 16.16
C VAL A 180 3.07 -2.38 15.26
N ASN A 181 3.64 -2.14 14.07
CA ASN A 181 3.15 -1.13 13.13
C ASN A 181 3.46 -1.59 11.68
N ASP A 182 3.78 -0.65 10.79
CA ASP A 182 3.93 -0.90 9.37
C ASP A 182 5.19 -1.70 9.02
N GLY A 183 5.07 -2.53 8.00
CA GLY A 183 6.25 -3.12 7.39
C GLY A 183 7.15 -2.06 6.77
N ILE A 184 6.58 -1.21 5.93
CA ILE A 184 7.24 -0.04 5.32
C ILE A 184 6.31 1.16 5.46
N ASN A 185 6.83 2.26 5.99
CA ASN A 185 6.16 3.55 6.09
C ASN A 185 6.98 4.63 5.37
N ALA A 186 6.45 5.19 4.30
CA ALA A 186 7.10 6.25 3.55
C ALA A 186 6.23 7.52 3.57
N GLU A 187 6.82 8.68 3.88
CA GLU A 187 6.07 9.93 3.96
C GLU A 187 5.95 10.67 2.60
N ALA A 188 6.81 10.36 1.62
CA ALA A 188 6.79 11.07 0.35
C ALA A 188 6.60 10.16 -0.87
N TYR A 189 7.58 9.30 -1.13
CA TYR A 189 7.59 8.47 -2.32
C TYR A 189 8.24 7.13 -2.07
N ILE A 190 7.60 6.06 -2.53
CA ILE A 190 8.18 4.72 -2.59
C ILE A 190 8.07 4.13 -3.99
N ALA A 191 9.16 3.49 -4.46
CA ALA A 191 9.16 2.70 -5.68
C ALA A 191 9.66 1.29 -5.40
N VAL A 192 8.78 0.28 -5.52
CA VAL A 192 9.16 -1.13 -5.45
C VAL A 192 9.29 -1.67 -6.87
N LYS A 193 10.49 -1.61 -7.44
CA LYS A 193 10.73 -1.87 -8.87
C LYS A 193 10.86 -3.35 -9.20
N SER A 194 11.49 -4.12 -8.31
CA SER A 194 11.74 -5.55 -8.47
C SER A 194 12.20 -6.19 -7.15
N GLY A 195 12.49 -7.47 -7.16
CA GLY A 195 12.92 -8.23 -5.99
C GLY A 195 11.81 -9.12 -5.44
N SER A 196 12.10 -9.80 -4.32
CA SER A 196 11.16 -10.65 -3.61
C SER A 196 10.96 -10.09 -2.20
N ILE A 197 9.77 -9.58 -1.93
CA ILE A 197 9.44 -8.87 -0.69
C ILE A 197 8.35 -9.66 0.04
N THR A 198 8.65 -10.03 1.28
CA THR A 198 7.67 -10.66 2.18
C THR A 198 7.48 -9.77 3.39
N VAL A 199 6.22 -9.46 3.72
CA VAL A 199 5.86 -8.59 4.85
C VAL A 199 4.84 -9.28 5.74
N ASP A 200 5.04 -9.20 7.04
CA ASP A 200 4.08 -9.51 8.09
C ASP A 200 4.08 -8.32 9.06
N ALA A 201 3.00 -7.54 9.06
CA ALA A 201 2.89 -6.27 9.78
C ALA A 201 1.73 -6.29 10.77
N GLY A 202 1.82 -5.45 11.81
CA GLY A 202 0.74 -5.27 12.78
C GLY A 202 -0.29 -4.24 12.34
N ASP A 203 0.15 -3.30 11.52
CA ASP A 203 -0.65 -2.30 10.83
C ASP A 203 -0.47 -2.50 9.32
N ASP A 204 0.00 -1.55 8.55
CA ASP A 204 0.03 -1.68 7.10
C ASP A 204 1.25 -2.47 6.58
N GLY A 205 1.01 -3.22 5.50
CA GLY A 205 2.10 -3.90 4.81
C GLY A 205 3.09 -2.91 4.22
N ILE A 206 2.60 -2.00 3.38
CA ILE A 206 3.35 -0.87 2.79
C ILE A 206 2.43 0.36 2.79
N HIS A 207 2.81 1.34 3.58
CA HIS A 207 2.15 2.65 3.66
C HIS A 207 3.00 3.73 2.99
N CYS A 208 2.36 4.64 2.25
CA CYS A 208 2.99 5.84 1.73
C CYS A 208 2.03 7.03 1.80
N ASP A 209 2.43 8.13 2.44
CA ASP A 209 1.53 9.28 2.56
C ASP A 209 1.15 9.89 1.19
N LEU A 210 2.04 9.82 0.19
CA LEU A 210 1.79 10.44 -1.11
C LEU A 210 1.74 9.42 -2.27
N ILE A 211 2.88 8.93 -2.76
CA ILE A 211 2.91 8.17 -4.02
C ILE A 211 3.65 6.85 -3.84
N ALA A 212 2.99 5.76 -4.20
CA ALA A 212 3.59 4.43 -4.27
C ALA A 212 3.52 3.86 -5.69
N ASP A 213 4.70 3.57 -6.26
CA ASP A 213 4.86 2.94 -7.57
C ASP A 213 5.33 1.49 -7.42
N ILE A 214 4.53 0.54 -7.89
CA ILE A 214 4.83 -0.89 -7.81
C ILE A 214 5.08 -1.47 -9.19
N GLY A 215 6.29 -1.97 -9.40
CA GLY A 215 6.76 -2.43 -10.70
C GLY A 215 7.14 -1.29 -11.62
N SER A 216 7.19 -1.57 -12.92
CA SER A 216 7.48 -0.59 -13.96
C SER A 216 6.72 -0.92 -15.24
N GLU A 217 6.49 0.09 -16.07
CA GLU A 217 5.98 -0.12 -17.42
C GLU A 217 6.92 -1.03 -18.23
N GLY A 218 6.37 -2.02 -18.89
CA GLY A 218 7.15 -2.95 -19.73
C GLY A 218 7.44 -4.32 -19.12
N GLY A 219 6.98 -4.57 -17.90
CA GLY A 219 6.98 -5.89 -17.27
C GLY A 219 8.21 -6.18 -16.39
N GLY A 220 8.19 -7.29 -15.67
CA GLY A 220 9.28 -7.74 -14.80
C GLY A 220 9.28 -7.13 -13.40
N GLY A 221 8.13 -6.78 -12.83
CA GLY A 221 8.00 -6.20 -11.51
C GLY A 221 8.35 -7.13 -10.34
N PRO A 222 8.11 -6.68 -9.11
CA PRO A 222 8.45 -7.42 -7.90
C PRO A 222 7.55 -8.64 -7.68
N GLU A 223 8.01 -9.55 -6.86
CA GLU A 223 7.19 -10.52 -6.14
C GLU A 223 6.94 -9.99 -4.73
N ILE A 224 5.69 -9.60 -4.43
CA ILE A 224 5.30 -9.09 -3.10
C ILE A 224 4.32 -10.07 -2.47
N ASN A 225 4.61 -10.47 -1.23
CA ASN A 225 3.75 -11.33 -0.44
C ASN A 225 3.52 -10.71 0.93
N ILE A 226 2.36 -10.11 1.13
CA ILE A 226 1.92 -9.58 2.42
C ILE A 226 1.08 -10.66 3.08
N THR A 227 1.63 -11.25 4.15
CA THR A 227 1.07 -12.46 4.78
C THR A 227 0.12 -12.16 5.94
N GLY A 228 0.12 -10.93 6.42
CA GLY A 228 -0.77 -10.41 7.45
C GLY A 228 -0.52 -8.92 7.65
N CYS A 229 -1.60 -8.14 7.74
CA CYS A 229 -1.57 -6.69 7.96
C CYS A 229 -2.98 -6.19 8.28
N CYS A 230 -3.11 -4.95 8.69
CA CYS A 230 -4.38 -4.23 8.66
C CYS A 230 -4.71 -3.93 7.21
N GLU A 231 -4.03 -2.99 6.58
CA GLU A 231 -4.14 -2.70 5.15
C GLU A 231 -2.92 -3.20 4.37
N GLY A 232 -3.17 -3.67 3.14
CA GLY A 232 -2.10 -4.26 2.32
C GLY A 232 -1.11 -3.25 1.80
N LEU A 233 -1.55 -2.41 0.87
CA LEU A 233 -0.83 -1.25 0.35
C LEU A 233 -1.74 -0.03 0.44
N GLU A 234 -1.27 1.01 1.12
CA GLU A 234 -1.94 2.30 1.21
C GLU A 234 -1.07 3.42 0.64
N ALA A 235 -1.67 4.31 -0.17
CA ALA A 235 -1.05 5.56 -0.61
C ALA A 235 -2.09 6.54 -1.14
N ALA A 236 -1.81 7.85 -1.13
CA ALA A 236 -2.69 8.82 -1.78
C ALA A 236 -2.78 8.59 -3.30
N GLU A 237 -1.67 8.23 -3.95
CA GLU A 237 -1.61 7.76 -5.33
C GLU A 237 -0.92 6.38 -5.36
N LEU A 238 -1.68 5.33 -5.67
CA LEU A 238 -1.15 3.96 -5.74
C LEU A 238 -1.15 3.46 -7.19
N ASN A 239 0.04 3.19 -7.73
CA ASN A 239 0.24 2.79 -9.11
C ASN A 239 0.83 1.37 -9.20
N MET A 240 0.08 0.44 -9.78
CA MET A 240 0.44 -0.95 -9.97
C MET A 240 0.76 -1.21 -11.45
N TYR A 241 2.03 -1.15 -11.84
CA TYR A 241 2.45 -1.32 -13.25
C TYR A 241 2.73 -2.78 -13.62
N SER A 242 3.34 -3.54 -12.73
CA SER A 242 3.74 -4.94 -12.97
C SER A 242 4.10 -5.64 -11.66
N GLY A 243 4.28 -6.95 -11.71
CA GLY A 243 4.68 -7.77 -10.57
C GLY A 243 3.72 -8.92 -10.30
N ASN A 244 4.07 -9.74 -9.33
CA ASN A 244 3.20 -10.79 -8.78
C ASN A 244 2.96 -10.46 -7.31
N ILE A 245 1.74 -10.07 -7.00
CA ILE A 245 1.41 -9.46 -5.70
C ILE A 245 0.33 -10.30 -5.05
N ARG A 246 0.59 -10.71 -3.82
CA ARG A 246 -0.33 -11.45 -2.98
C ARG A 246 -0.53 -10.70 -1.68
N ILE A 247 -1.79 -10.46 -1.31
CA ILE A 247 -2.15 -9.74 -0.10
C ILE A 247 -3.22 -10.51 0.65
N TYR A 248 -2.96 -10.70 1.93
CA TYR A 248 -3.93 -11.09 2.92
C TYR A 248 -4.00 -9.99 3.97
N SER A 249 -5.14 -9.29 4.06
CA SER A 249 -5.37 -8.18 4.98
C SER A 249 -6.56 -8.44 5.90
N GLU A 250 -6.55 -7.79 7.06
CA GLU A 250 -7.71 -7.76 7.95
C GLU A 250 -8.70 -6.70 7.51
N ASP A 251 -8.23 -5.58 6.98
CA ASP A 251 -9.00 -4.51 6.35
C ASP A 251 -8.70 -4.47 4.84
N ASP A 252 -8.51 -3.33 4.21
CA ASP A 252 -8.39 -3.20 2.77
C ASP A 252 -7.10 -3.84 2.21
N CYS A 253 -7.20 -4.47 1.03
CA CYS A 253 -5.97 -4.98 0.39
C CYS A 253 -5.20 -3.88 -0.33
N LEU A 254 -5.89 -3.00 -1.05
CA LEU A 254 -5.33 -1.79 -1.66
C LEU A 254 -6.21 -0.61 -1.27
N ASN A 255 -5.61 0.44 -0.71
CA ASN A 255 -6.31 1.64 -0.30
C ASN A 255 -5.66 2.89 -0.90
N ALA A 256 -6.42 3.69 -1.65
CA ALA A 256 -5.97 5.01 -2.09
C ALA A 256 -6.58 6.09 -1.21
N ALA A 257 -5.95 6.34 -0.08
CA ALA A 257 -6.41 7.24 0.97
C ALA A 257 -5.24 7.95 1.66
N ASN A 258 -5.54 9.04 2.34
CA ASN A 258 -4.72 9.66 3.38
C ASN A 258 -5.56 10.72 4.08
N SER A 259 -5.88 10.50 5.36
CA SER A 259 -6.76 11.37 6.14
C SER A 259 -6.19 12.77 6.41
N ASP A 260 -4.87 12.95 6.29
CA ASP A 260 -4.18 14.21 6.53
C ASP A 260 -4.18 15.14 5.29
N LEU A 261 -4.48 14.59 4.12
CA LEU A 261 -4.59 15.32 2.87
C LEU A 261 -6.05 15.75 2.62
N GLY A 262 -6.33 17.03 2.70
CA GLY A 262 -7.67 17.58 2.49
C GLY A 262 -8.24 17.32 1.09
N ASP A 263 -8.38 18.36 0.27
CA ASP A 263 -8.86 18.25 -1.13
C ASP A 263 -7.77 17.66 -2.05
N TYR A 264 -7.47 16.37 -1.92
CA TYR A 264 -6.49 15.66 -2.74
C TYR A 264 -7.20 14.77 -3.79
N ASP A 265 -6.63 14.66 -4.98
CA ASP A 265 -7.15 13.79 -6.05
C ASP A 265 -6.60 12.36 -5.87
N PHE A 266 -7.14 11.62 -4.90
CA PHE A 266 -6.76 10.22 -4.66
C PHE A 266 -6.96 9.36 -5.90
N SER A 267 -6.03 8.45 -6.15
CA SER A 267 -6.13 7.58 -7.32
C SER A 267 -5.44 6.23 -7.12
N LEU A 268 -6.09 5.19 -7.65
CA LEU A 268 -5.55 3.85 -7.73
C LEU A 268 -5.53 3.38 -9.18
N LEU A 269 -4.34 3.06 -9.69
CA LEU A 269 -4.14 2.56 -11.04
C LEU A 269 -3.60 1.13 -11.02
N ILE A 270 -4.30 0.20 -11.68
CA ILE A 270 -3.80 -1.13 -12.00
C ILE A 270 -3.58 -1.21 -13.52
N ALA A 271 -2.34 -0.98 -13.95
CA ALA A 271 -1.95 -1.03 -15.36
C ALA A 271 -1.44 -2.40 -15.79
N GLY A 272 -1.02 -3.25 -14.83
CA GLY A 272 -0.46 -4.56 -15.15
C GLY A 272 -0.20 -5.41 -13.91
N GLY A 273 0.53 -6.51 -14.09
CA GLY A 273 0.86 -7.45 -13.02
C GLY A 273 -0.19 -8.54 -12.82
N ALA A 274 0.04 -9.37 -11.81
CA ALA A 274 -0.88 -10.39 -11.35
C ALA A 274 -1.12 -10.19 -9.85
N LEU A 275 -2.33 -9.77 -9.50
CA LEU A 275 -2.73 -9.41 -8.15
C LEU A 275 -3.71 -10.46 -7.62
N TYR A 276 -3.41 -11.04 -6.47
CA TYR A 276 -4.24 -12.02 -5.76
C TYR A 276 -4.47 -11.51 -4.34
N MET A 277 -5.70 -11.10 -4.03
CA MET A 277 -6.01 -10.35 -2.83
C MET A 277 -7.20 -10.95 -2.09
N TYR A 278 -7.10 -10.98 -0.77
CA TYR A 278 -8.19 -11.38 0.10
C TYR A 278 -8.25 -10.49 1.34
N SER A 279 -9.33 -9.74 1.46
CA SER A 279 -9.68 -8.96 2.64
C SER A 279 -10.69 -9.71 3.52
N VAL A 280 -10.42 -9.75 4.83
CA VAL A 280 -11.27 -10.44 5.81
C VAL A 280 -12.43 -9.57 6.28
N SER A 281 -12.20 -8.26 6.47
CA SER A 281 -13.18 -7.34 7.09
C SER A 281 -13.34 -6.01 6.36
N GLY A 282 -12.43 -5.65 5.46
CA GLY A 282 -12.46 -4.44 4.65
C GLY A 282 -12.82 -4.70 3.19
N ASP A 283 -12.53 -3.73 2.36
CA ASP A 283 -12.71 -3.79 0.92
C ASP A 283 -11.53 -4.50 0.23
N GLY A 284 -11.76 -5.02 -0.95
CA GLY A 284 -10.68 -5.62 -1.72
C GLY A 284 -9.76 -4.56 -2.30
N ILE A 285 -10.35 -3.55 -2.89
CA ILE A 285 -9.70 -2.35 -3.42
C ILE A 285 -10.60 -1.18 -3.08
N ASP A 286 -10.10 -0.23 -2.28
CA ASP A 286 -10.78 1.02 -1.98
C ASP A 286 -10.01 2.23 -2.53
N SER A 287 -10.74 3.30 -2.86
CA SER A 287 -10.15 4.58 -3.24
C SER A 287 -11.04 5.73 -2.81
N ASN A 288 -10.53 6.63 -2.01
CA ASN A 288 -11.18 7.90 -1.70
C ASN A 288 -11.26 8.83 -2.93
N GLY A 289 -10.86 8.35 -4.09
CA GLY A 289 -10.92 9.06 -5.37
C GLY A 289 -11.31 8.16 -6.52
N SER A 290 -10.42 7.91 -7.47
CA SER A 290 -10.70 7.10 -8.66
C SER A 290 -9.94 5.77 -8.66
N LEU A 291 -10.60 4.72 -9.15
CA LEU A 291 -9.98 3.42 -9.44
C LEU A 291 -9.96 3.16 -10.95
N THR A 292 -8.79 2.88 -11.50
CA THR A 292 -8.64 2.51 -12.91
C THR A 292 -7.92 1.16 -13.04
N ILE A 293 -8.56 0.19 -13.70
CA ILE A 293 -7.95 -1.09 -14.07
C ILE A 293 -7.82 -1.14 -15.59
N SER A 294 -6.58 -1.09 -16.09
CA SER A 294 -6.30 -1.03 -17.52
C SER A 294 -5.55 -2.24 -18.07
N GLY A 295 -5.03 -3.13 -17.19
CA GLY A 295 -4.26 -4.29 -17.61
C GLY A 295 -4.07 -5.33 -16.50
N GLY A 296 -3.26 -6.34 -16.78
CA GLY A 296 -2.91 -7.38 -15.83
C GLY A 296 -4.01 -8.39 -15.51
N VAL A 297 -3.83 -9.10 -14.41
CA VAL A 297 -4.81 -10.01 -13.82
C VAL A 297 -5.08 -9.54 -12.40
N THR A 298 -6.32 -9.22 -12.09
CA THR A 298 -6.77 -8.84 -10.75
C THR A 298 -7.78 -9.88 -10.27
N GLU A 299 -7.40 -10.65 -9.27
CA GLU A 299 -8.27 -11.56 -8.54
C GLU A 299 -8.41 -11.02 -7.11
N VAL A 300 -9.61 -10.60 -6.75
CA VAL A 300 -9.89 -10.01 -5.45
C VAL A 300 -11.12 -10.63 -4.81
N TRP A 301 -10.99 -10.92 -3.53
CA TRP A 301 -12.01 -11.53 -2.70
C TRP A 301 -12.23 -10.72 -1.44
N THR A 302 -13.49 -10.54 -1.06
CA THR A 302 -13.84 -9.97 0.24
C THR A 302 -14.84 -10.85 0.94
N ALA A 303 -14.84 -10.84 2.26
CA ALA A 303 -15.81 -11.61 3.02
C ALA A 303 -17.24 -11.13 2.74
N ASN A 304 -18.21 -12.05 2.81
CA ASN A 304 -19.63 -11.75 2.57
C ASN A 304 -20.24 -11.02 3.78
N THR A 305 -19.86 -9.76 3.96
CA THR A 305 -20.45 -8.85 4.93
C THR A 305 -21.22 -7.72 4.23
N ALA A 306 -22.00 -6.93 4.96
CA ALA A 306 -22.88 -5.95 4.35
C ALA A 306 -22.14 -4.76 3.73
N ASP A 307 -20.96 -4.44 4.24
CA ASP A 307 -20.23 -3.23 3.92
C ASP A 307 -18.98 -3.49 3.05
N ASN A 308 -18.47 -4.72 3.01
CA ASN A 308 -17.27 -5.05 2.25
C ASN A 308 -17.56 -5.21 0.76
N GLN A 309 -16.82 -4.50 -0.06
CA GLN A 309 -16.89 -4.55 -1.51
C GLN A 309 -15.55 -5.01 -2.10
N PRO A 310 -15.55 -5.88 -3.12
CA PRO A 310 -14.28 -6.24 -3.77
C PRO A 310 -13.67 -5.09 -4.58
N LEU A 311 -14.49 -4.14 -5.02
CA LEU A 311 -14.06 -2.91 -5.68
C LEU A 311 -14.94 -1.77 -5.17
N ASP A 312 -14.35 -0.79 -4.48
CA ASP A 312 -15.00 0.44 -4.08
C ASP A 312 -14.23 1.69 -4.50
N ALA A 313 -14.91 2.80 -4.64
CA ALA A 313 -14.31 4.10 -4.86
C ALA A 313 -15.35 5.21 -4.64
N ASP A 314 -14.96 6.29 -4.01
CA ASP A 314 -15.78 7.51 -3.89
C ASP A 314 -16.05 8.15 -5.27
N GLY A 315 -15.09 8.03 -6.17
CA GLY A 315 -15.16 8.52 -7.54
C GLY A 315 -15.63 7.47 -8.54
N THR A 316 -14.94 7.35 -9.65
CA THR A 316 -15.30 6.45 -10.75
C THR A 316 -14.42 5.21 -10.73
N ILE A 317 -15.01 4.02 -10.75
CA ILE A 317 -14.33 2.78 -11.05
C ILE A 317 -14.35 2.57 -12.57
N THR A 318 -13.16 2.46 -13.19
CA THR A 318 -13.04 2.31 -14.64
C THR A 318 -12.23 1.05 -14.97
N VAL A 319 -12.85 0.11 -15.71
CA VAL A 319 -12.18 -1.09 -16.22
C VAL A 319 -12.05 -0.99 -17.74
N THR A 320 -10.81 -0.82 -18.22
CA THR A 320 -10.54 -0.67 -19.67
C THR A 320 -9.81 -1.85 -20.27
N GLY A 321 -9.23 -2.73 -19.44
CA GLY A 321 -8.46 -3.88 -19.91
C GLY A 321 -8.17 -4.88 -18.79
N GLY A 322 -7.33 -5.87 -19.10
CA GLY A 322 -6.94 -6.93 -18.18
C GLY A 322 -7.99 -8.02 -18.00
N THR A 323 -7.73 -8.89 -17.04
CA THR A 323 -8.70 -9.88 -16.52
C THR A 323 -8.99 -9.52 -15.08
N VAL A 324 -10.24 -9.18 -14.79
CA VAL A 324 -10.69 -8.78 -13.45
C VAL A 324 -11.72 -9.80 -12.96
N PHE A 325 -11.41 -10.47 -11.87
CA PHE A 325 -12.31 -11.29 -11.11
C PHE A 325 -12.45 -10.68 -9.71
N ALA A 326 -13.63 -10.18 -9.40
CA ALA A 326 -13.90 -9.52 -8.14
C ALA A 326 -15.13 -10.15 -7.48
N ALA A 327 -14.94 -10.74 -6.30
CA ALA A 327 -15.96 -11.53 -5.61
C ALA A 327 -16.11 -11.09 -4.15
N GLY A 328 -17.34 -10.89 -3.70
CA GLY A 328 -17.57 -10.36 -2.36
C GLY A 328 -18.99 -10.54 -1.87
N GLY A 329 -19.36 -9.69 -0.92
CA GLY A 329 -20.66 -9.67 -0.31
C GLY A 329 -21.80 -9.36 -1.28
N SER A 330 -23.03 -9.58 -0.83
CA SER A 330 -24.25 -9.34 -1.62
C SER A 330 -24.67 -7.87 -1.66
N ALA A 331 -24.07 -7.00 -0.86
CA ALA A 331 -24.38 -5.56 -0.82
C ALA A 331 -24.04 -4.83 -2.11
N GLY A 332 -23.24 -5.43 -2.95
CA GLY A 332 -22.97 -4.96 -4.29
C GLY A 332 -21.56 -4.43 -4.45
N MET A 333 -21.18 -4.26 -5.70
CA MET A 333 -20.06 -3.44 -6.08
C MET A 333 -20.54 -2.03 -6.28
N SER A 334 -19.67 -1.05 -6.12
CA SER A 334 -19.96 0.34 -6.35
C SER A 334 -20.79 0.54 -7.62
N ILE A 335 -21.83 1.34 -7.51
CA ILE A 335 -22.71 1.70 -8.64
C ILE A 335 -21.97 2.51 -9.70
N ASN A 336 -20.80 3.05 -9.38
CA ASN A 336 -19.98 3.91 -10.24
C ASN A 336 -19.06 3.12 -11.18
N LEU A 337 -19.19 1.79 -11.25
CA LEU A 337 -18.36 0.96 -12.11
C LEU A 337 -18.71 1.13 -13.58
N SER A 338 -17.74 1.58 -14.36
CA SER A 338 -17.76 1.69 -15.83
C SER A 338 -16.74 0.73 -16.44
N SER A 339 -17.12 -0.02 -17.46
CA SER A 339 -16.20 -0.90 -18.19
C SER A 339 -16.27 -0.62 -19.69
N SER A 340 -15.13 -0.51 -20.35
CA SER A 340 -15.06 -0.43 -21.82
C SER A 340 -14.87 -1.79 -22.49
N GLN A 341 -14.56 -2.84 -21.72
CA GLN A 341 -14.54 -4.22 -22.22
C GLN A 341 -15.76 -5.01 -21.71
N ALA A 342 -16.07 -6.13 -22.38
CA ALA A 342 -17.20 -6.97 -22.00
C ALA A 342 -17.05 -7.47 -20.56
N ASN A 343 -18.16 -7.51 -19.83
CA ASN A 343 -18.20 -7.93 -18.45
C ASN A 343 -19.50 -8.66 -18.11
N VAL A 344 -19.45 -9.49 -17.10
CA VAL A 344 -20.61 -10.25 -16.60
C VAL A 344 -20.66 -10.15 -15.06
N ARG A 345 -21.87 -10.08 -14.54
CA ARG A 345 -22.15 -10.06 -13.09
C ARG A 345 -23.04 -11.22 -12.71
N PHE A 346 -22.64 -11.95 -11.67
CA PHE A 346 -23.40 -13.04 -11.10
C PHE A 346 -23.82 -12.70 -9.67
N GLY A 347 -24.99 -13.18 -9.25
CA GLY A 347 -25.59 -12.88 -7.96
C GLY A 347 -26.52 -11.67 -7.99
N SER A 348 -27.31 -11.52 -6.94
CA SER A 348 -28.20 -10.37 -6.84
C SER A 348 -27.43 -9.15 -6.38
N ALA A 349 -27.02 -8.30 -7.31
CA ALA A 349 -26.89 -6.92 -6.94
C ALA A 349 -28.29 -6.44 -6.53
N SER A 350 -28.54 -6.23 -5.26
CA SER A 350 -29.63 -5.36 -4.85
C SER A 350 -29.29 -4.00 -5.43
N ILE A 351 -29.82 -3.68 -6.60
CA ILE A 351 -29.87 -2.33 -7.07
C ILE A 351 -30.85 -1.61 -6.14
N GLY A 352 -30.38 -1.31 -4.94
CA GLY A 352 -30.95 -0.28 -4.13
C GLY A 352 -30.68 1.01 -4.88
N GLY A 353 -31.57 1.40 -5.80
CA GLY A 353 -31.71 2.76 -6.25
C GLY A 353 -32.05 3.60 -5.03
N GLY A 354 -31.09 3.86 -4.19
CA GLY A 354 -31.09 4.90 -3.18
C GLY A 354 -30.79 6.18 -3.90
N ASP A 355 -31.83 6.73 -4.55
CA ASP A 355 -31.95 8.14 -4.75
C ASP A 355 -31.63 8.81 -3.40
N HIS A 356 -30.51 9.51 -3.28
CA HIS A 356 -30.24 10.44 -2.19
C HIS A 356 -31.21 11.63 -2.31
N GLY A 357 -32.50 11.28 -2.38
CA GLY A 357 -33.60 12.19 -2.27
C GLY A 357 -33.78 12.54 -0.80
N SER A 358 -33.52 13.81 -0.48
CA SER A 358 -34.00 14.55 0.68
C SER A 358 -34.93 13.75 1.58
N PHE A 359 -34.51 13.44 2.79
CA PHE A 359 -35.40 12.96 3.85
C PHE A 359 -36.57 13.94 3.98
N PRO A 360 -37.80 13.57 3.67
CA PRO A 360 -38.95 14.35 4.09
C PRO A 360 -38.99 14.21 5.60
N GLY A 361 -39.01 15.33 6.32
CA GLY A 361 -39.16 15.38 7.76
C GLY A 361 -40.31 14.51 8.25
N GLY A 362 -39.99 13.28 8.61
CA GLY A 362 -40.85 12.37 9.34
C GLY A 362 -40.55 12.54 10.83
N GLN A 363 -41.52 12.99 11.59
CA GLN A 363 -41.48 13.09 13.03
C GLN A 363 -41.02 11.75 13.62
N ALA A 364 -40.00 11.81 14.48
CA ALA A 364 -39.60 10.69 15.30
C ALA A 364 -40.81 10.13 16.07
N PRO A 365 -40.98 8.80 16.14
CA PRO A 365 -42.02 8.22 16.96
C PRO A 365 -41.75 8.56 18.44
N THR A 366 -42.75 9.15 19.10
CA THR A 366 -42.76 9.39 20.54
C THR A 366 -42.63 8.07 21.30
N PRO A 367 -41.69 7.95 22.23
CA PRO A 367 -41.62 6.78 23.10
C PRO A 367 -42.86 6.72 24.03
N PRO A 368 -43.34 5.52 24.35
CA PRO A 368 -44.48 5.39 25.28
C PRO A 368 -44.08 5.83 26.68
N ASN A 369 -44.97 6.63 27.30
CA ASN A 369 -44.92 7.07 28.68
C ASN A 369 -44.68 5.91 29.64
N GLY A 370 -43.70 6.05 30.53
CA GLY A 370 -43.57 5.19 31.71
C GLY A 370 -42.37 5.49 32.57
N THR A 371 -42.63 6.25 33.63
CA THR A 371 -41.93 6.37 34.92
C THR A 371 -40.60 7.10 35.01
N GLU A 372 -40.68 8.17 35.78
CA GLU A 372 -39.62 9.02 36.33
C GLU A 372 -38.53 8.22 37.07
N GLY A 373 -37.28 8.62 36.87
CA GLY A 373 -36.15 8.09 37.63
C GLY A 373 -34.81 8.72 37.24
N GLU A 374 -34.53 9.82 37.90
CA GLU A 374 -33.22 10.37 38.25
C GLU A 374 -32.18 10.70 37.16
N SER A 375 -32.03 12.01 37.04
CA SER A 375 -30.93 12.71 36.34
C SER A 375 -29.57 12.45 37.01
N PHE A 376 -28.59 12.05 36.23
CA PHE A 376 -27.18 12.33 36.54
C PHE A 376 -26.60 13.24 35.45
N HIS A 377 -26.52 14.51 35.81
CA HIS A 377 -25.58 15.46 35.21
C HIS A 377 -24.23 15.23 35.90
N GLU A 378 -23.20 14.93 35.14
CA GLU A 378 -21.86 15.30 35.53
C GLU A 378 -21.04 15.69 34.28
N SER A 379 -20.99 17.01 34.09
CA SER A 379 -20.02 17.70 33.26
C SER A 379 -18.71 17.75 34.04
N GLY A 380 -17.71 17.01 33.56
CA GLY A 380 -16.34 17.07 34.07
C GLY A 380 -15.44 17.75 33.06
N GLU A 381 -15.36 19.08 33.16
CA GLU A 381 -14.40 19.93 32.50
C GLU A 381 -13.04 19.75 33.20
N LEU A 382 -12.05 19.19 32.52
CA LEU A 382 -10.66 19.15 33.01
C LEU A 382 -9.92 20.37 32.47
N THR A 383 -9.73 21.35 33.34
CA THR A 383 -8.84 22.50 33.15
C THR A 383 -7.40 22.10 33.44
N PRO A 384 -6.42 22.47 32.60
CA PRO A 384 -5.01 22.34 32.94
C PRO A 384 -4.57 23.44 33.92
N PRO A 385 -3.57 23.19 34.77
CA PRO A 385 -3.10 24.15 35.77
C PRO A 385 -2.31 25.28 35.11
N GLY A 386 -2.61 26.49 35.59
CA GLY A 386 -2.07 27.72 35.09
C GLY A 386 -0.64 28.01 35.53
N GLY A 387 -0.05 28.92 34.83
CA GLY A 387 1.07 29.69 35.36
C GLY A 387 1.83 30.51 34.36
N VAL A 388 1.66 31.72 34.45
CA VAL A 388 2.45 32.96 34.48
C VAL A 388 2.44 33.87 33.25
N ASN A 389 2.02 35.05 33.60
CA ASN A 389 2.02 36.37 32.98
C ASN A 389 3.12 36.70 31.94
N GLY A 390 2.70 37.46 30.93
CA GLY A 390 3.61 38.39 30.26
C GLY A 390 3.06 39.10 29.03
N SER A 391 2.38 40.23 29.29
CA SER A 391 2.34 41.44 28.45
C SER A 391 1.68 41.47 27.08
N ALA A 392 0.61 42.22 27.05
CA ALA A 392 -0.06 42.78 25.90
C ALA A 392 0.87 43.59 24.98
N HIS A 393 0.73 43.43 23.65
CA HIS A 393 0.97 44.53 22.74
C HIS A 393 -0.18 44.63 21.72
N GLN A 394 -0.68 45.86 21.65
CA GLN A 394 -1.79 46.35 20.86
C GLN A 394 -1.48 46.32 19.36
N SER A 395 -2.52 46.01 18.61
CA SER A 395 -2.62 46.34 17.17
C SER A 395 -2.68 47.86 16.98
N PRO A 396 -2.23 48.36 15.87
CA PRO A 396 -2.86 49.52 15.27
C PRO A 396 -3.50 49.19 13.91
N ASP A 397 -4.71 49.63 13.76
CA ASP A 397 -5.45 49.80 12.52
C ASP A 397 -4.71 50.71 11.52
N GLY A 398 -4.91 50.47 10.25
CA GLY A 398 -4.49 51.42 9.21
C GLY A 398 -4.69 50.90 7.80
N ASP A 399 -5.80 51.36 7.20
CA ASP A 399 -6.16 51.24 5.80
C ASP A 399 -5.00 51.60 4.83
N SER A 400 -4.93 50.91 3.72
CA SER A 400 -5.06 51.49 2.38
C SER A 400 -4.77 50.50 1.26
N GLU A 401 -5.61 50.59 0.25
CA GLU A 401 -5.60 49.99 -1.06
C GLU A 401 -4.25 50.11 -1.76
N ASP A 402 -3.83 49.06 -2.51
CA ASP A 402 -3.50 49.17 -3.93
C ASP A 402 -3.10 47.75 -4.43
N GLY A 403 -3.71 47.36 -5.56
CA GLY A 403 -3.48 46.11 -6.23
C GLY A 403 -2.14 46.11 -6.98
N GLU A 404 -1.42 45.01 -6.84
CA GLU A 404 -0.44 44.61 -7.87
C GLU A 404 -0.51 43.09 -8.05
N ASN A 405 -0.66 42.69 -9.32
CA ASN A 405 -0.61 41.32 -9.79
C ASN A 405 0.74 40.69 -9.50
N PRO A 406 0.78 39.35 -9.20
CA PRO A 406 2.06 38.65 -9.14
C PRO A 406 2.70 38.56 -10.53
N PRO A 407 4.04 38.53 -10.60
CA PRO A 407 4.75 38.52 -11.87
C PRO A 407 4.61 37.17 -12.58
N GLU A 408 4.29 37.28 -13.86
CA GLU A 408 4.29 36.24 -14.87
C GLU A 408 5.69 35.62 -14.99
N MET A 409 5.80 34.31 -14.67
CA MET A 409 7.04 33.56 -14.96
C MET A 409 7.08 33.24 -16.45
N THR A 410 7.97 33.93 -17.16
CA THR A 410 8.31 33.58 -18.54
C THR A 410 9.22 32.36 -18.58
N MET A 411 8.73 31.29 -19.20
CA MET A 411 9.56 30.17 -19.64
C MET A 411 10.55 30.63 -20.73
N PRO A 412 11.78 30.10 -20.75
CA PRO A 412 12.68 30.37 -21.85
C PRO A 412 12.24 29.66 -23.12
N ASP A 413 12.14 30.47 -24.14
CA ASP A 413 11.74 30.20 -25.53
C ASP A 413 12.63 29.16 -26.22
N GLY A 414 11.99 28.31 -27.01
CA GLY A 414 12.63 27.72 -28.17
C GLY A 414 12.53 26.23 -28.39
N SER A 415 11.33 25.68 -28.67
CA SER A 415 11.21 24.66 -29.69
C SER A 415 9.78 24.57 -30.25
N THR A 416 9.66 24.83 -31.52
CA THR A 416 8.46 24.71 -32.33
C THR A 416 8.02 23.25 -32.43
N SER A 417 6.76 22.99 -32.09
CA SER A 417 6.08 21.73 -32.41
C SER A 417 5.88 21.59 -33.93
N PRO A 418 6.17 20.45 -34.53
CA PRO A 418 5.64 20.13 -35.84
C PRO A 418 4.23 19.56 -35.68
N SER A 419 3.26 20.26 -36.25
CA SER A 419 1.96 19.72 -36.56
C SER A 419 2.12 18.73 -37.72
N ASP A 420 2.02 17.45 -37.49
CA ASP A 420 1.34 16.52 -38.40
C ASP A 420 1.07 15.18 -37.68
N GLY A 421 -0.21 14.82 -37.66
CA GLY A 421 -0.68 13.61 -37.01
C GLY A 421 -0.32 12.36 -37.80
N THR A 422 0.40 11.49 -37.18
CA THR A 422 0.31 10.04 -37.40
C THR A 422 0.78 9.37 -36.13
N PHE A 423 -0.19 8.83 -35.39
CA PHE A 423 0.10 7.87 -34.34
C PHE A 423 0.66 6.60 -34.99
N PRO A 424 1.71 5.98 -34.46
CA PRO A 424 2.12 4.65 -34.92
C PRO A 424 1.01 3.65 -34.61
N GLU A 425 0.63 2.87 -35.63
CA GLU A 425 -0.28 1.74 -35.51
C GLU A 425 0.22 0.79 -34.39
N ALA A 426 -0.72 0.38 -33.56
CA ALA A 426 -0.50 -0.70 -32.61
C ALA A 426 -0.02 -1.97 -33.36
N PRO A 427 0.92 -2.73 -32.79
CA PRO A 427 1.36 -3.98 -33.41
C PRO A 427 0.17 -4.93 -33.50
N GLU A 428 0.01 -5.51 -34.71
CA GLU A 428 -1.02 -6.50 -35.00
C GLU A 428 -0.93 -7.67 -34.00
N ASN A 429 -2.07 -7.99 -33.43
CA ASN A 429 -2.31 -9.14 -32.58
C ASN A 429 -1.96 -10.42 -33.34
N PRO A 430 -1.04 -11.28 -32.87
CA PRO A 430 -0.86 -12.57 -33.49
C PRO A 430 -2.10 -13.42 -33.20
N SER A 431 -2.89 -13.65 -34.24
CA SER A 431 -3.94 -14.65 -34.21
C SER A 431 -3.30 -16.03 -34.01
N ASP A 432 -3.87 -16.78 -33.12
CA ASP A 432 -3.89 -18.23 -32.94
C ASP A 432 -3.24 -18.75 -31.64
N GLY A 433 -4.11 -19.19 -30.73
CA GLY A 433 -3.85 -20.34 -29.86
C GLY A 433 -3.01 -20.08 -28.62
N ALA A 434 -3.16 -18.94 -27.97
CA ALA A 434 -2.66 -18.82 -26.62
C ALA A 434 -3.61 -19.57 -25.67
N THR A 435 -3.16 -20.73 -25.21
CA THR A 435 -3.65 -21.32 -23.95
C THR A 435 -3.60 -20.25 -22.88
N PRO A 436 -4.63 -20.13 -22.02
CA PRO A 436 -4.56 -19.25 -20.85
C PRO A 436 -3.26 -19.51 -20.11
N PRO A 437 -2.62 -18.49 -19.52
CA PRO A 437 -1.42 -18.71 -18.73
C PRO A 437 -1.74 -19.77 -17.67
N GLU A 438 -0.92 -20.83 -17.64
CA GLU A 438 -1.02 -21.84 -16.60
C GLU A 438 -0.94 -21.11 -15.25
N LYS A 439 -1.91 -21.39 -14.39
CA LYS A 439 -1.93 -20.95 -13.00
C LYS A 439 -0.55 -21.20 -12.40
N PRO A 440 0.13 -20.22 -11.82
CA PRO A 440 1.38 -20.49 -11.12
C PRO A 440 1.12 -21.58 -10.08
N ASP A 441 1.98 -22.61 -10.10
CA ASP A 441 1.82 -23.81 -9.30
C ASP A 441 1.55 -23.46 -7.82
N GLY A 442 0.32 -23.81 -7.39
CA GLY A 442 -0.01 -24.24 -6.03
C GLY A 442 0.55 -23.46 -4.82
N GLY A 443 0.66 -22.16 -4.88
CA GLY A 443 0.76 -21.40 -3.64
C GLY A 443 -0.65 -21.20 -3.11
N ASP A 444 -1.01 -21.94 -2.07
CA ASP A 444 -2.22 -21.67 -1.32
C ASP A 444 -2.17 -20.22 -0.82
N MET A 445 -3.30 -19.52 -0.86
CA MET A 445 -3.45 -18.26 -0.16
C MET A 445 -3.04 -18.48 1.30
N PRO A 446 -2.32 -17.54 1.94
CA PRO A 446 -1.96 -17.69 3.34
C PRO A 446 -3.24 -17.95 4.14
N SER A 447 -3.21 -18.97 4.97
CA SER A 447 -4.30 -19.27 5.89
C SER A 447 -4.35 -18.23 7.01
N PRO A 448 -5.53 -17.92 7.57
CA PRO A 448 -5.63 -17.06 8.75
C PRO A 448 -4.67 -17.52 9.85
N ARG A 449 -4.06 -16.59 10.53
CA ARG A 449 -3.18 -16.88 11.68
C ARG A 449 -3.89 -17.80 12.66
N GLU A 450 -3.43 -19.03 12.79
CA GLU A 450 -3.68 -19.82 13.99
C GLU A 450 -2.86 -19.22 15.13
N ASN A 451 -3.54 -18.58 16.07
CA ASN A 451 -2.97 -18.02 17.28
C ASN A 451 -2.27 -19.13 18.09
N GLN A 452 -0.99 -19.39 17.83
CA GLN A 452 -0.19 -20.28 18.68
C GLN A 452 0.23 -19.53 19.94
N GLY A 453 -0.56 -19.76 20.97
CA GLY A 453 -0.42 -19.16 22.27
C GLY A 453 0.90 -19.38 22.95
N GLY A 454 1.29 -18.40 23.72
CA GLY A 454 2.26 -18.56 24.76
C GLY A 454 2.89 -17.32 25.31
N SER A 455 2.13 -16.35 25.80
CA SER A 455 2.44 -15.62 27.01
C SER A 455 1.22 -14.78 27.40
N THR A 456 0.77 -14.98 28.62
CA THR A 456 -0.34 -14.27 29.23
C THR A 456 -0.03 -12.80 29.35
N PRO A 457 -0.85 -11.89 28.76
CA PRO A 457 -0.79 -10.47 29.09
C PRO A 457 -1.35 -10.24 30.50
N PRO A 458 -0.92 -9.20 31.21
CA PRO A 458 -1.46 -8.86 32.52
C PRO A 458 -2.93 -8.49 32.37
N SER A 459 -3.73 -9.00 33.30
CA SER A 459 -5.16 -8.87 33.39
C SER A 459 -5.61 -7.42 33.59
N GLY A 460 -5.93 -6.74 32.49
CA GLY A 460 -6.79 -5.58 32.47
C GLY A 460 -7.96 -5.93 31.55
N GLY A 461 -9.12 -6.28 32.17
CA GLY A 461 -10.23 -6.85 31.43
C GLY A 461 -10.89 -5.87 30.47
N PHE A 462 -10.69 -6.07 29.19
CA PHE A 462 -11.70 -5.79 28.20
C PHE A 462 -12.31 -7.14 27.81
N THR A 463 -13.53 -7.37 28.21
CA THR A 463 -14.36 -8.44 27.66
C THR A 463 -14.73 -7.99 26.25
N PRO A 464 -14.37 -8.71 25.18
CA PRO A 464 -14.98 -8.45 23.89
C PRO A 464 -16.49 -8.65 24.05
N GLY A 465 -17.25 -7.58 23.85
CA GLY A 465 -18.69 -7.68 23.74
C GLY A 465 -18.95 -8.63 22.57
N THR A 466 -19.66 -9.72 22.87
CA THR A 466 -20.23 -10.57 21.83
C THR A 466 -21.15 -9.65 21.03
N PHE A 467 -20.67 -9.12 19.91
CA PHE A 467 -21.56 -8.58 18.91
C PHE A 467 -22.46 -9.75 18.50
N PRO A 468 -23.78 -9.57 18.47
CA PRO A 468 -24.64 -10.60 17.92
C PRO A 468 -24.16 -10.79 16.48
N GLY A 469 -23.58 -11.96 16.21
CA GLY A 469 -23.13 -12.32 14.87
C GLY A 469 -24.26 -12.00 13.91
N GLY A 470 -24.01 -11.07 12.98
CA GLY A 470 -24.91 -10.82 11.87
C GLY A 470 -25.18 -12.18 11.25
N ALA A 471 -26.45 -12.56 11.13
CA ALA A 471 -26.82 -13.79 10.46
C ALA A 471 -26.20 -13.74 9.07
N GLY A 472 -25.18 -14.58 8.83
CA GLY A 472 -24.50 -14.64 7.55
C GLY A 472 -25.54 -14.71 6.46
N ILE A 473 -25.52 -13.76 5.54
CA ILE A 473 -26.45 -13.74 4.40
C ILE A 473 -26.09 -14.99 3.60
N ALA A 474 -27.03 -15.93 3.48
CA ALA A 474 -26.80 -17.13 2.69
C ALA A 474 -26.43 -16.71 1.27
N SER A 475 -25.28 -17.16 0.77
CA SER A 475 -24.84 -16.87 -0.59
C SER A 475 -25.90 -17.33 -1.57
N SER A 476 -26.41 -16.41 -2.39
CA SER A 476 -27.32 -16.76 -3.49
C SER A 476 -26.62 -17.60 -4.57
N LEU A 477 -25.28 -17.55 -4.60
CA LEU A 477 -24.44 -18.26 -5.56
C LEU A 477 -24.00 -19.65 -5.08
N GLY A 478 -24.18 -19.99 -3.78
CA GLY A 478 -23.73 -21.26 -3.22
C GLY A 478 -22.20 -21.43 -3.22
N ILE A 479 -21.45 -20.33 -3.33
CA ILE A 479 -19.99 -20.32 -3.23
C ILE A 479 -19.62 -20.21 -1.76
N SER A 480 -18.78 -21.12 -1.29
CA SER A 480 -18.25 -21.13 0.07
C SER A 480 -16.75 -21.37 0.03
N GLU A 481 -16.09 -21.13 1.13
CA GLU A 481 -14.65 -21.40 1.30
C GLU A 481 -14.28 -22.79 0.76
N GLY A 482 -13.18 -22.87 0.01
CA GLY A 482 -12.69 -24.09 -0.65
C GLY A 482 -13.42 -24.49 -1.92
N SER A 483 -14.49 -23.78 -2.31
CA SER A 483 -15.18 -24.09 -3.57
C SER A 483 -14.31 -23.69 -4.77
N GLU A 484 -14.20 -24.58 -5.75
CA GLU A 484 -13.71 -24.21 -7.07
C GLU A 484 -14.79 -23.41 -7.80
N VAL A 485 -14.46 -22.18 -8.19
CA VAL A 485 -15.32 -21.30 -8.97
C VAL A 485 -14.88 -21.37 -10.43
N VAL A 486 -15.80 -21.68 -11.35
CA VAL A 486 -15.49 -21.81 -12.78
C VAL A 486 -16.48 -20.98 -13.59
N ILE A 487 -15.97 -20.21 -14.55
CA ILE A 487 -16.78 -19.48 -15.53
C ILE A 487 -16.61 -20.14 -16.89
N THR A 488 -17.74 -20.47 -17.55
CA THR A 488 -17.76 -21.05 -18.92
C THR A 488 -18.66 -20.22 -19.82
N SER A 489 -18.42 -20.27 -21.13
CA SER A 489 -19.38 -19.81 -22.14
C SER A 489 -20.55 -20.79 -22.30
N SER A 490 -21.56 -20.39 -23.07
CA SER A 490 -22.79 -21.16 -23.31
C SER A 490 -22.54 -22.52 -23.99
N ASP A 491 -21.45 -22.69 -24.70
CA ASP A 491 -21.05 -23.97 -25.33
C ASP A 491 -20.19 -24.83 -24.40
N GLY A 492 -19.94 -24.39 -23.16
CA GLY A 492 -19.14 -25.09 -22.17
C GLY A 492 -17.63 -24.83 -22.27
N THR A 493 -17.20 -23.86 -23.11
CA THR A 493 -15.79 -23.49 -23.16
C THR A 493 -15.37 -22.82 -21.87
N TYR A 494 -14.25 -23.29 -21.31
CA TYR A 494 -13.65 -22.72 -20.10
C TYR A 494 -13.14 -21.30 -20.33
N ILE A 495 -13.46 -20.38 -19.42
CA ILE A 495 -13.05 -18.97 -19.47
C ILE A 495 -12.10 -18.64 -18.32
N TYR A 496 -12.49 -19.01 -17.08
CA TYR A 496 -11.75 -18.66 -15.87
C TYR A 496 -12.03 -19.63 -14.74
N SER A 497 -11.09 -19.82 -13.81
CA SER A 497 -11.35 -20.46 -12.52
C SER A 497 -10.51 -19.88 -11.41
N ALA A 498 -11.05 -19.98 -10.19
CA ALA A 498 -10.41 -19.59 -8.95
C ALA A 498 -10.89 -20.50 -7.81
N THR A 499 -10.16 -20.52 -6.70
CA THR A 499 -10.61 -21.20 -5.47
C THR A 499 -11.05 -20.13 -4.48
N ALA A 500 -12.29 -20.23 -4.01
CA ALA A 500 -12.85 -19.26 -3.09
C ALA A 500 -12.21 -19.37 -1.69
N PRO A 501 -11.59 -18.31 -1.17
CA PRO A 501 -11.07 -18.29 0.20
C PRO A 501 -12.16 -18.06 1.24
N CYS A 502 -13.34 -17.61 0.82
CA CYS A 502 -14.46 -17.26 1.69
C CYS A 502 -15.81 -17.51 0.99
N THR A 503 -16.90 -17.30 1.72
CA THR A 503 -18.24 -17.29 1.15
C THR A 503 -18.51 -15.96 0.48
N VAL A 504 -18.99 -15.98 -0.78
CA VAL A 504 -19.32 -14.77 -1.56
C VAL A 504 -20.74 -14.79 -2.08
N GLY A 505 -21.35 -13.64 -2.24
CA GLY A 505 -22.72 -13.45 -2.71
C GLY A 505 -22.81 -12.88 -4.13
N THR A 506 -21.75 -12.22 -4.59
CA THR A 506 -21.68 -11.61 -5.92
C THR A 506 -20.32 -11.85 -6.56
N VAL A 507 -20.29 -11.92 -7.89
CA VAL A 507 -19.06 -11.99 -8.69
C VAL A 507 -19.18 -11.03 -9.87
N PHE A 508 -18.19 -10.17 -10.03
CA PHE A 508 -17.94 -9.39 -11.24
C PHE A 508 -16.77 -10.02 -12.00
N PHE A 509 -16.95 -10.23 -13.29
CA PHE A 509 -15.87 -10.71 -14.13
C PHE A 509 -15.81 -9.90 -15.42
N SER A 510 -14.61 -9.43 -15.78
CA SER A 510 -14.34 -8.70 -17.01
C SER A 510 -13.05 -9.20 -17.64
N SER A 511 -13.09 -9.49 -18.93
CA SER A 511 -11.95 -10.00 -19.67
C SER A 511 -12.15 -9.81 -21.17
N SER A 512 -11.06 -9.72 -21.92
CA SER A 512 -11.07 -9.76 -23.39
C SER A 512 -11.57 -11.11 -23.96
N ALA A 513 -11.67 -12.16 -23.14
CA ALA A 513 -12.26 -13.45 -23.50
C ALA A 513 -13.78 -13.46 -23.57
N LEU A 514 -14.44 -12.41 -23.03
CA LEU A 514 -15.89 -12.27 -23.10
C LEU A 514 -16.33 -11.59 -24.40
N ALA A 515 -17.45 -12.05 -24.93
CA ALA A 515 -18.17 -11.36 -26.02
C ALA A 515 -19.48 -10.77 -25.46
N ALA A 516 -19.79 -9.55 -25.86
CA ALA A 516 -21.06 -8.92 -25.49
C ALA A 516 -22.26 -9.71 -26.03
N ASP A 517 -23.37 -9.67 -25.30
CA ASP A 517 -24.62 -10.34 -25.63
C ASP A 517 -24.54 -11.90 -25.62
N GLU A 518 -23.39 -12.46 -25.16
CA GLU A 518 -23.22 -13.90 -24.96
C GLU A 518 -23.50 -14.27 -23.49
N THR A 519 -24.06 -15.45 -23.29
CA THR A 519 -24.36 -15.97 -21.96
C THR A 519 -23.19 -16.75 -21.39
N TYR A 520 -22.83 -16.45 -20.15
CA TYR A 520 -21.80 -17.15 -19.38
C TYR A 520 -22.42 -17.80 -18.14
N THR A 521 -21.84 -18.91 -17.74
CA THR A 521 -22.32 -19.67 -16.58
C THR A 521 -21.22 -19.78 -15.54
N LEU A 522 -21.58 -19.49 -14.31
CA LEU A 522 -20.76 -19.60 -13.12
C LEU A 522 -21.09 -20.91 -12.41
N PHE A 523 -20.07 -21.68 -12.07
CA PHE A 523 -20.18 -22.92 -11.31
C PHE A 523 -19.49 -22.78 -9.95
N SER A 524 -20.04 -23.46 -8.94
CA SER A 524 -19.37 -23.74 -7.68
C SER A 524 -19.12 -25.25 -7.61
N GLY A 525 -17.88 -25.67 -7.77
CA GLY A 525 -17.52 -27.06 -8.04
C GLY A 525 -18.18 -27.55 -9.33
N SER A 526 -18.99 -28.63 -9.23
CA SER A 526 -19.74 -29.15 -10.37
C SER A 526 -21.18 -28.62 -10.48
N THR A 527 -21.59 -27.71 -9.61
CA THR A 527 -22.95 -27.21 -9.55
C THR A 527 -23.05 -25.85 -10.23
N GLU A 528 -23.99 -25.72 -11.16
CA GLU A 528 -24.32 -24.41 -11.75
C GLU A 528 -24.87 -23.49 -10.65
N SER A 529 -24.24 -22.33 -10.48
CA SER A 529 -24.60 -21.31 -9.49
C SER A 529 -25.45 -20.21 -10.09
N ALA A 530 -25.09 -19.73 -11.27
CA ALA A 530 -25.80 -18.66 -11.96
C ALA A 530 -25.42 -18.62 -13.44
N SER A 531 -26.31 -18.07 -14.26
CA SER A 531 -26.02 -17.72 -15.65
C SER A 531 -26.41 -16.27 -15.89
N ALA A 532 -25.58 -15.54 -16.65
CA ALA A 532 -25.83 -14.15 -16.97
C ALA A 532 -25.28 -13.80 -18.37
N GLU A 533 -25.91 -12.82 -19.01
CA GLU A 533 -25.48 -12.27 -20.29
C GLU A 533 -24.40 -11.21 -20.07
N ALA A 534 -23.33 -11.27 -20.84
CA ALA A 534 -22.28 -10.27 -20.76
C ALA A 534 -22.75 -8.96 -21.39
N SER A 535 -22.57 -7.89 -20.64
CA SER A 535 -22.82 -6.53 -21.14
C SER A 535 -21.68 -6.11 -22.08
N ALA A 536 -22.01 -5.41 -23.17
CA ALA A 536 -21.04 -4.60 -23.88
C ALA A 536 -20.46 -3.56 -22.93
N GLY A 537 -19.16 -3.33 -23.00
CA GLY A 537 -18.56 -2.26 -22.25
C GLY A 537 -19.36 -0.97 -22.48
N ASN A 538 -19.76 -0.30 -21.41
CA ASN A 538 -20.43 0.99 -21.52
C ASN A 538 -19.39 2.01 -21.98
N ALA A 539 -19.24 2.18 -23.30
CA ALA A 539 -18.65 3.40 -23.80
C ALA A 539 -19.52 4.53 -23.26
N LYS A 540 -18.93 5.41 -22.45
CA LYS A 540 -19.57 6.63 -21.99
C LYS A 540 -20.12 7.34 -23.24
N THR A 541 -21.40 7.23 -23.51
CA THR A 541 -22.05 8.09 -24.49
C THR A 541 -21.94 9.48 -23.91
N THR A 542 -21.03 10.26 -24.47
CA THR A 542 -21.02 11.72 -24.32
C THR A 542 -22.34 12.25 -24.87
N GLN A 543 -23.35 12.23 -24.06
CA GLN A 543 -24.59 12.97 -24.29
C GLN A 543 -24.53 14.17 -23.37
N ASP A 544 -23.55 15.03 -23.69
CA ASP A 544 -23.57 16.38 -23.18
C ASP A 544 -23.40 17.37 -24.32
N THR A 545 -24.31 18.36 -24.28
CA THR A 545 -24.34 19.56 -25.08
C THR A 545 -25.08 19.48 -26.40
N ALA A 546 -26.41 19.43 -26.32
CA ALA A 546 -27.24 20.15 -27.27
C ALA A 546 -28.51 20.68 -26.57
N ASN A 547 -28.36 21.55 -25.61
CA ASN A 547 -29.39 22.53 -25.31
C ASN A 547 -28.90 23.86 -25.85
N GLY A 548 -29.21 24.06 -27.13
CA GLY A 548 -29.12 25.35 -27.78
C GLY A 548 -30.03 26.32 -27.09
N ILE A 549 -29.46 27.39 -26.61
CA ILE A 549 -30.16 28.64 -26.34
C ILE A 549 -30.45 29.25 -27.71
N THR A 550 -31.71 29.31 -28.07
CA THR A 550 -32.20 30.24 -29.06
C THR A 550 -33.14 31.18 -28.35
N ASP A 551 -32.76 32.47 -28.41
CA ASP A 551 -33.44 33.72 -28.09
C ASP A 551 -33.81 34.02 -26.63
#